data_a74b138dfd7da89eed3ca9dd993004f7
#
_entry.id   a74b138dfd7da89eed3ca9dd993004f7
#
_cell.length_a   1.000
_cell.length_b   1.000
_cell.length_c   1.000
_cell.angle_alpha   90.00
_cell.angle_beta   90.00
_cell.angle_gamma   90.00
#
_symmetry.space_group_name_H-M   'P 1'
#
loop_
_entity.id
_entity.type
_entity.pdbx_description
1 polymer ?
#
loop_
_entity_poly.entity_id
_entity_poly.type
_entity_poly.pdbx_seq_one_letter_code
_entity_poly.pdbx_strand_id
1 'polypeptide(L)'
;MVLFFAGVFVTVLLPTIIFRPTSSGRENSYTATEDGDPARGRQIYVREGCVYCHSQFVRPQDRGLGPVSLAGDFVLETPNQLGTARTGPDLSNEGKRYPNGWQRAHLINPRLLKPGSIMPSFSYLKNRDIDDLVAYIQSLGNRRRTTDSYQPPQEYQRFLEKKDVDTSSSRVIQAGRGLYIQDCASCHGITGRGNGSASVTLLNKPANFTLGKYKNFTDLYWFFRITEGVPGAGMPAWGDTLSTTERWNLVAYLKTLGDPNLIEPPVEVIESLPAEMRHTHQQWDPPVPDQ
;
A
#
# COMPACT_ATOMS: atom_id res chain seq x y z
N MET A 1 10.91 16.44 50.12
CA MET A 1 11.91 16.36 49.03
C MET A 1 12.28 14.92 48.67
N VAL A 2 12.68 14.05 49.57
CA VAL A 2 13.08 12.66 49.31
C VAL A 2 12.02 11.87 48.53
N LEU A 3 10.78 11.93 48.98
CA LEU A 3 9.64 11.23 48.34
C LEU A 3 9.38 11.73 46.92
N PHE A 4 9.56 13.01 46.65
CA PHE A 4 9.45 13.60 45.32
C PHE A 4 10.52 13.04 44.37
N PHE A 5 11.79 13.04 44.79
CA PHE A 5 12.88 12.50 43.97
C PHE A 5 12.77 10.98 43.77
N ALA A 6 12.32 10.24 44.80
CA ALA A 6 12.04 8.82 44.68
C ALA A 6 10.89 8.56 43.69
N GLY A 7 9.85 9.38 43.72
CA GLY A 7 8.74 9.31 42.78
C GLY A 7 9.23 9.57 41.34
N VAL A 8 9.98 10.64 41.11
CA VAL A 8 10.57 10.95 39.77
C VAL A 8 11.50 9.83 39.30
N PHE A 9 12.31 9.28 40.18
CA PHE A 9 13.19 8.16 39.83
C PHE A 9 12.41 6.95 39.38
N VAL A 10 11.41 6.52 40.14
CA VAL A 10 10.63 5.31 39.85
C VAL A 10 9.70 5.49 38.64
N THR A 11 9.09 6.68 38.49
CA THR A 11 8.07 6.88 37.43
C THR A 11 8.63 7.41 36.12
N VAL A 12 9.80 8.04 36.13
CA VAL A 12 10.40 8.64 34.94
C VAL A 12 11.74 7.99 34.60
N LEU A 13 12.72 8.08 35.51
CA LEU A 13 14.09 7.68 35.19
C LEU A 13 14.21 6.15 35.03
N LEU A 14 13.65 5.40 35.95
CA LEU A 14 13.76 3.94 35.91
C LEU A 14 13.08 3.33 34.67
N PRO A 15 11.84 3.71 34.30
CA PRO A 15 11.24 3.25 33.05
C PRO A 15 12.03 3.68 31.83
N THR A 16 12.56 4.90 31.80
CA THR A 16 13.38 5.39 30.66
C THR A 16 14.66 4.58 30.47
N ILE A 17 15.25 4.08 31.56
CA ILE A 17 16.46 3.25 31.50
C ILE A 17 16.11 1.81 31.10
N ILE A 18 15.04 1.24 31.70
CA ILE A 18 14.69 -0.17 31.49
C ILE A 18 14.03 -0.40 30.11
N PHE A 19 13.18 0.51 29.69
CA PHE A 19 12.37 0.37 28.47
C PHE A 19 12.94 1.19 27.29
N ARG A 20 14.25 1.38 27.21
CA ARG A 20 14.85 1.98 26.03
C ARG A 20 14.59 1.09 24.82
N PRO A 21 13.85 1.57 23.81
CA PRO A 21 13.70 0.80 22.61
C PRO A 21 15.06 0.68 21.91
N THR A 22 15.43 -0.54 21.57
CA THR A 22 16.61 -0.79 20.72
C THR A 22 16.22 -0.57 19.27
N SER A 23 17.21 -0.14 18.45
CA SER A 23 17.04 -0.03 17.00
C SER A 23 16.48 -1.34 16.42
N SER A 24 15.47 -1.22 15.56
CA SER A 24 14.90 -2.35 14.84
C SER A 24 15.66 -2.66 13.54
N GLY A 25 16.61 -1.79 13.15
CA GLY A 25 17.25 -1.82 11.84
C GLY A 25 16.32 -1.38 10.70
N ARG A 26 15.14 -0.86 11.02
CA ARG A 26 14.10 -0.45 10.06
C ARG A 26 13.82 1.05 10.07
N GLU A 27 14.68 1.81 10.73
CA GLU A 27 14.57 3.26 10.83
C GLU A 27 14.68 3.91 9.45
N ASN A 28 13.99 5.02 9.26
CA ASN A 28 14.09 5.78 8.04
C ASN A 28 15.50 6.40 7.90
N SER A 29 16.00 6.44 6.68
CA SER A 29 17.27 7.08 6.34
C SER A 29 16.99 8.33 5.52
N TYR A 30 17.51 9.45 5.96
CA TYR A 30 17.30 10.76 5.36
C TYR A 30 18.57 11.23 4.64
N THR A 31 19.01 10.47 3.65
CA THR A 31 20.17 10.86 2.82
C THR A 31 19.70 11.75 1.69
N ALA A 32 20.29 12.95 1.59
CA ALA A 32 20.01 13.88 0.51
C ALA A 32 20.35 13.26 -0.86
N THR A 33 19.55 13.59 -1.85
CA THR A 33 19.71 13.16 -3.25
C THR A 33 19.68 14.40 -4.16
N GLU A 34 19.95 14.21 -5.45
CA GLU A 34 19.80 15.29 -6.44
C GLU A 34 18.36 15.82 -6.51
N ASP A 35 17.38 14.94 -6.25
CA ASP A 35 15.94 15.25 -6.31
C ASP A 35 15.43 16.02 -5.08
N GLY A 36 16.21 16.09 -3.99
CA GLY A 36 15.82 16.81 -2.78
C GLY A 36 16.48 16.28 -1.49
N ASP A 37 16.23 16.98 -0.39
CA ASP A 37 16.75 16.68 0.93
C ASP A 37 15.63 16.14 1.85
N PRO A 38 15.59 14.83 2.14
CA PRO A 38 14.57 14.23 2.99
C PRO A 38 14.55 14.78 4.42
N ALA A 39 15.71 15.18 4.96
CA ALA A 39 15.79 15.74 6.32
C ALA A 39 15.09 17.11 6.38
N ARG A 40 15.30 17.95 5.38
CA ARG A 40 14.57 19.22 5.24
C ARG A 40 13.09 18.97 4.92
N GLY A 41 12.78 18.01 4.06
CA GLY A 41 11.42 17.61 3.75
C GLY A 41 10.65 17.17 5.01
N ARG A 42 11.31 16.46 5.93
CA ARG A 42 10.74 16.12 7.22
C ARG A 42 10.42 17.36 8.08
N GLN A 43 11.30 18.36 8.10
CA GLN A 43 11.04 19.61 8.81
C GLN A 43 9.81 20.34 8.22
N ILE A 44 9.68 20.34 6.89
CA ILE A 44 8.52 20.89 6.20
C ILE A 44 7.26 20.11 6.54
N TYR A 45 7.31 18.77 6.53
CA TYR A 45 6.21 17.90 6.91
C TYR A 45 5.67 18.21 8.32
N VAL A 46 6.57 18.43 9.28
CA VAL A 46 6.23 18.84 10.65
C VAL A 46 5.63 20.24 10.67
N ARG A 47 6.26 21.20 10.00
CA ARG A 47 5.83 22.59 9.95
C ARG A 47 4.45 22.76 9.34
N GLU A 48 4.18 22.05 8.25
CA GLU A 48 2.91 22.11 7.55
C GLU A 48 1.80 21.24 8.22
N GLY A 49 2.14 20.52 9.28
CA GLY A 49 1.18 19.78 10.07
C GLY A 49 0.59 18.54 9.39
N CYS A 50 1.31 17.95 8.44
CA CYS A 50 0.86 16.76 7.69
C CYS A 50 0.49 15.60 8.62
N VAL A 51 1.17 15.49 9.79
CA VAL A 51 0.93 14.49 10.83
C VAL A 51 -0.47 14.56 11.45
N TYR A 52 -1.16 15.70 11.35
CA TYR A 52 -2.52 15.83 11.87
C TYR A 52 -3.57 15.09 11.02
N CYS A 53 -3.26 14.82 9.77
CA CYS A 53 -4.14 14.07 8.87
C CYS A 53 -3.56 12.71 8.47
N HIS A 54 -2.23 12.56 8.48
CA HIS A 54 -1.53 11.35 8.07
C HIS A 54 -0.77 10.72 9.22
N SER A 55 -0.99 9.43 9.47
CA SER A 55 -0.16 8.67 10.40
C SER A 55 1.07 8.08 9.70
N GLN A 56 2.10 7.78 10.48
CA GLN A 56 3.25 6.99 10.08
C GLN A 56 3.47 5.85 11.08
N PHE A 57 2.40 5.05 11.28
CA PHE A 57 2.37 4.01 12.29
C PHE A 57 1.42 2.89 11.87
N VAL A 58 1.96 1.76 11.46
CA VAL A 58 1.19 0.56 11.11
C VAL A 58 0.84 -0.19 12.39
N ARG A 59 -0.45 -0.24 12.73
CA ARG A 59 -0.98 -0.97 13.89
C ARG A 59 -1.17 -2.45 13.57
N PRO A 60 -1.33 -3.33 14.56
CA PRO A 60 -1.62 -4.75 14.33
C PRO A 60 -2.83 -4.99 13.42
N GLN A 61 -3.90 -4.21 13.56
CA GLN A 61 -5.09 -4.28 12.71
C GLN A 61 -4.87 -3.72 11.28
N ASP A 62 -3.80 -2.98 11.06
CA ASP A 62 -3.47 -2.35 9.76
C ASP A 62 -2.44 -3.17 8.98
N ARG A 63 -2.21 -4.43 9.29
CA ARG A 63 -1.18 -5.30 8.66
C ARG A 63 -1.21 -5.27 7.14
N GLY A 64 -2.38 -5.01 6.54
CA GLY A 64 -2.53 -4.79 5.11
C GLY A 64 -1.73 -3.63 4.53
N LEU A 65 -1.32 -2.65 5.35
CA LEU A 65 -0.52 -1.50 4.94
C LEU A 65 1.00 -1.77 4.98
N GLY A 66 1.41 -2.88 5.60
CA GLY A 66 2.82 -3.24 5.76
C GLY A 66 3.10 -3.89 7.11
N PRO A 67 4.37 -4.15 7.42
CA PRO A 67 4.77 -4.69 8.72
C PRO A 67 4.31 -3.78 9.86
N VAL A 68 3.83 -4.40 10.95
CA VAL A 68 3.45 -3.67 12.17
C VAL A 68 4.65 -2.87 12.69
N SER A 69 4.41 -1.62 13.02
CA SER A 69 5.45 -0.75 13.54
C SER A 69 5.90 -1.17 14.93
N LEU A 70 7.19 -1.11 15.18
CA LEU A 70 7.82 -1.37 16.46
C LEU A 70 8.38 -0.08 17.04
N ALA A 71 8.49 0.01 18.36
CA ALA A 71 9.11 1.16 19.01
C ALA A 71 10.54 1.43 18.49
N GLY A 72 11.28 0.38 18.17
CA GLY A 72 12.61 0.45 17.58
C GLY A 72 12.69 1.11 16.20
N ASP A 73 11.57 1.19 15.46
CA ASP A 73 11.55 1.85 14.14
C ASP A 73 11.74 3.38 14.25
N PHE A 74 11.48 3.96 15.42
CA PHE A 74 11.40 5.39 15.68
C PHE A 74 12.48 5.93 16.62
N VAL A 75 13.47 5.13 16.99
CA VAL A 75 14.51 5.53 17.97
C VAL A 75 15.36 6.70 17.49
N LEU A 76 15.45 6.90 16.18
CA LEU A 76 16.18 8.03 15.58
C LEU A 76 15.27 9.22 15.24
N GLU A 77 13.98 9.13 15.56
CA GLU A 77 12.98 10.13 15.22
C GLU A 77 12.73 11.09 16.40
N THR A 78 13.01 12.38 16.22
CA THR A 78 12.72 13.39 17.22
C THR A 78 12.20 14.67 16.53
N PRO A 79 10.97 15.10 16.80
CA PRO A 79 9.87 14.35 17.42
C PRO A 79 9.33 13.22 16.51
N ASN A 80 8.74 12.20 17.10
CA ASN A 80 8.09 11.13 16.35
C ASN A 80 6.90 11.65 15.55
N GLN A 81 6.76 11.17 14.32
CA GLN A 81 5.68 11.56 13.41
C GLN A 81 4.59 10.48 13.32
N LEU A 82 4.28 9.79 14.43
CA LEU A 82 3.33 8.68 14.45
C LEU A 82 1.96 9.08 13.91
N GLY A 83 1.44 10.22 14.36
CA GLY A 83 0.09 10.67 14.03
C GLY A 83 -0.98 9.79 14.68
N THR A 84 -2.11 10.39 15.03
CA THR A 84 -3.26 9.68 15.61
C THR A 84 -4.47 9.68 14.71
N ALA A 85 -4.57 10.66 13.82
CA ALA A 85 -5.65 10.78 12.85
C ALA A 85 -5.27 10.18 11.50
N ARG A 86 -6.25 9.63 10.79
CA ARG A 86 -6.12 9.08 9.45
C ARG A 86 -7.19 9.63 8.54
N THR A 87 -7.35 10.95 8.56
CA THR A 87 -8.16 11.68 7.57
C THR A 87 -7.58 11.47 6.18
N GLY A 88 -6.26 11.44 6.07
CA GLY A 88 -5.51 10.91 4.95
C GLY A 88 -4.97 9.50 5.24
N PRO A 89 -4.40 8.81 4.24
CA PRO A 89 -3.81 7.48 4.41
C PRO A 89 -2.57 7.51 5.31
N ASP A 90 -2.25 6.34 5.89
CA ASP A 90 -0.96 6.12 6.56
C ASP A 90 0.19 6.19 5.55
N LEU A 91 1.24 6.92 5.89
CA LEU A 91 2.39 7.16 5.02
C LEU A 91 3.62 6.31 5.37
N SER A 92 3.57 5.43 6.38
CA SER A 92 4.73 4.63 6.81
C SER A 92 5.45 3.91 5.68
N ASN A 93 4.71 3.52 4.62
CA ASN A 93 5.21 2.76 3.50
C ASN A 93 4.91 3.43 2.15
N GLU A 94 4.83 4.77 2.13
CA GLU A 94 4.47 5.51 0.91
C GLU A 94 5.63 5.62 -0.08
N GLY A 95 6.88 5.59 0.39
CA GLY A 95 8.05 5.71 -0.47
C GLY A 95 8.03 4.75 -1.65
N LYS A 96 8.36 5.24 -2.85
CA LYS A 96 8.36 4.50 -4.13
C LYS A 96 7.00 3.92 -4.57
N ARG A 97 5.92 4.25 -3.87
CA ARG A 97 4.58 3.83 -4.28
C ARG A 97 4.12 4.58 -5.53
N TYR A 98 4.44 5.86 -5.58
CA TYR A 98 4.18 6.72 -6.72
C TYR A 98 5.47 7.42 -7.15
N PRO A 99 5.64 7.76 -8.44
CA PRO A 99 6.81 8.52 -8.91
C PRO A 99 6.83 9.95 -8.35
N ASN A 100 8.00 10.60 -8.35
CA ASN A 100 8.20 11.97 -7.83
C ASN A 100 7.22 12.96 -8.45
N GLY A 101 7.02 12.89 -9.77
CA GLY A 101 6.09 13.76 -10.48
C GLY A 101 4.65 13.65 -9.96
N TRP A 102 4.20 12.43 -9.65
CA TRP A 102 2.88 12.21 -9.05
C TRP A 102 2.79 12.81 -7.65
N GLN A 103 3.80 12.56 -6.79
CA GLN A 103 3.84 13.10 -5.43
C GLN A 103 3.82 14.63 -5.47
N ARG A 104 4.63 15.22 -6.35
CA ARG A 104 4.68 16.67 -6.56
C ARG A 104 3.32 17.24 -6.99
N ALA A 105 2.70 16.66 -8.00
CA ALA A 105 1.40 17.08 -8.48
C ALA A 105 0.31 16.94 -7.40
N HIS A 106 0.38 15.86 -6.59
CA HIS A 106 -0.54 15.65 -5.49
C HIS A 106 -0.41 16.69 -4.38
N LEU A 107 0.82 17.11 -4.04
CA LEU A 107 1.06 18.18 -3.07
C LEU A 107 0.56 19.54 -3.58
N ILE A 108 0.80 19.84 -4.85
CA ILE A 108 0.41 21.12 -5.46
C ILE A 108 -1.11 21.20 -5.64
N ASN A 109 -1.73 20.15 -6.18
CA ASN A 109 -3.18 20.10 -6.39
C ASN A 109 -3.70 18.66 -6.18
N PRO A 110 -4.06 18.30 -4.94
CA PRO A 110 -4.52 16.94 -4.64
C PRO A 110 -5.73 16.51 -5.46
N ARG A 111 -6.62 17.45 -5.78
CA ARG A 111 -7.89 17.20 -6.52
C ARG A 111 -7.66 16.88 -7.98
N LEU A 112 -6.52 17.29 -8.56
CA LEU A 112 -6.15 16.94 -9.93
C LEU A 112 -5.99 15.41 -10.08
N LEU A 113 -5.40 14.77 -9.06
CA LEU A 113 -5.10 13.34 -9.09
C LEU A 113 -6.14 12.50 -8.35
N LYS A 114 -6.82 13.08 -7.39
CA LYS A 114 -7.91 12.46 -6.61
C LYS A 114 -9.08 13.43 -6.47
N PRO A 115 -10.00 13.46 -7.43
CA PRO A 115 -11.22 14.25 -7.32
C PRO A 115 -11.92 13.92 -5.99
N GLY A 116 -12.38 14.93 -5.26
CA GLY A 116 -12.97 14.76 -3.93
C GLY A 116 -11.95 14.70 -2.77
N SER A 117 -10.66 14.84 -3.02
CA SER A 117 -9.67 14.96 -1.95
C SER A 117 -9.95 16.19 -1.09
N ILE A 118 -9.94 15.97 0.24
CA ILE A 118 -10.03 17.05 1.25
C ILE A 118 -8.64 17.57 1.65
N MET A 119 -7.57 16.95 1.16
CA MET A 119 -6.21 17.41 1.40
C MET A 119 -6.06 18.85 0.88
N PRO A 120 -5.49 19.77 1.67
CA PRO A 120 -5.21 21.12 1.21
C PRO A 120 -4.16 21.14 0.11
N SER A 121 -4.17 22.20 -0.71
CA SER A 121 -3.11 22.48 -1.66
C SER A 121 -1.91 23.10 -0.94
N PHE A 122 -0.73 22.65 -1.27
CA PHE A 122 0.54 23.21 -0.81
C PHE A 122 1.25 23.99 -1.93
N SER A 123 0.51 24.49 -2.91
CA SER A 123 1.05 25.27 -4.05
C SER A 123 1.74 26.57 -3.64
N TYR A 124 1.53 27.06 -2.42
CA TYR A 124 2.20 28.23 -1.86
C TYR A 124 3.64 27.97 -1.42
N LEU A 125 4.04 26.71 -1.29
CA LEU A 125 5.41 26.34 -0.99
C LEU A 125 6.33 26.59 -2.19
N LYS A 126 7.58 26.93 -1.90
CA LYS A 126 8.60 27.05 -2.96
C LYS A 126 8.84 25.69 -3.63
N ASN A 127 9.20 25.69 -4.89
CA ASN A 127 9.51 24.48 -5.63
C ASN A 127 10.50 23.57 -4.90
N ARG A 128 11.56 24.12 -4.34
CA ARG A 128 12.55 23.39 -3.56
C ARG A 128 11.95 22.72 -2.31
N ASP A 129 11.04 23.43 -1.62
CA ASP A 129 10.37 22.86 -0.43
C ASP A 129 9.46 21.69 -0.81
N ILE A 130 8.81 21.78 -1.97
CA ILE A 130 8.01 20.66 -2.52
C ILE A 130 8.91 19.48 -2.88
N ASP A 131 10.08 19.72 -3.50
CA ASP A 131 11.01 18.66 -3.88
C ASP A 131 11.60 17.97 -2.64
N ASP A 132 11.96 18.72 -1.61
CA ASP A 132 12.41 18.17 -0.33
C ASP A 132 11.32 17.36 0.37
N LEU A 133 10.08 17.86 0.33
CA LEU A 133 8.94 17.13 0.90
C LEU A 133 8.67 15.83 0.14
N VAL A 134 8.77 15.85 -1.20
CA VAL A 134 8.70 14.63 -2.04
C VAL A 134 9.83 13.67 -1.67
N ALA A 135 11.06 14.15 -1.52
CA ALA A 135 12.20 13.32 -1.12
C ALA A 135 11.96 12.68 0.26
N TYR A 136 11.38 13.42 1.22
CA TYR A 136 10.98 12.84 2.50
C TYR A 136 9.93 11.75 2.36
N ILE A 137 8.83 12.00 1.63
CA ILE A 137 7.79 10.99 1.40
C ILE A 137 8.36 9.76 0.72
N GLN A 138 9.25 9.94 -0.26
CA GLN A 138 9.92 8.84 -0.95
C GLN A 138 10.89 8.04 -0.06
N SER A 139 11.39 8.64 1.02
CA SER A 139 12.23 7.96 2.00
C SER A 139 11.45 7.06 2.95
N LEU A 140 10.14 7.29 3.11
CA LEU A 140 9.31 6.52 4.03
C LEU A 140 9.14 5.07 3.56
N GLY A 141 9.49 4.12 4.42
CA GLY A 141 9.41 2.69 4.13
C GLY A 141 10.45 2.20 3.11
N ASN A 142 11.44 2.99 2.77
CA ASN A 142 12.44 2.70 1.75
C ASN A 142 13.25 1.42 2.04
N ARG A 143 13.46 1.07 3.30
CA ARG A 143 14.15 -0.16 3.72
C ARG A 143 13.28 -1.43 3.62
N ARG A 144 11.97 -1.28 3.43
CA ARG A 144 11.00 -2.38 3.37
C ARG A 144 10.61 -2.75 1.95
N ARG A 145 11.10 -1.99 0.97
CA ARG A 145 10.75 -2.13 -0.46
C ARG A 145 11.87 -2.62 -1.35
N THR A 146 12.90 -3.25 -0.81
CA THR A 146 13.59 -4.21 -1.63
C THR A 146 12.57 -5.30 -1.99
N THR A 147 12.57 -5.75 -3.21
CA THR A 147 11.66 -6.77 -3.76
C THR A 147 11.49 -8.01 -2.87
N ASP A 148 12.37 -8.19 -1.90
CA ASP A 148 12.39 -9.27 -0.93
C ASP A 148 11.78 -8.94 0.43
N SER A 149 11.29 -7.74 0.70
CA SER A 149 11.10 -7.27 2.07
C SER A 149 9.67 -7.20 2.58
N TYR A 150 8.63 -7.34 1.75
CA TYR A 150 7.30 -7.58 2.26
C TYR A 150 7.12 -9.08 2.50
N GLN A 151 7.61 -9.55 3.63
CA GLN A 151 7.25 -10.87 4.08
C GLN A 151 5.88 -10.79 4.76
N PRO A 152 4.90 -11.57 4.30
CA PRO A 152 3.68 -11.76 5.06
C PRO A 152 4.02 -12.18 6.49
N PRO A 153 3.15 -11.92 7.47
CA PRO A 153 3.37 -12.36 8.84
C PRO A 153 3.82 -13.83 8.87
N GLN A 154 4.75 -14.16 9.76
CA GLN A 154 5.36 -15.50 9.82
C GLN A 154 4.33 -16.63 9.90
N GLU A 155 3.18 -16.36 10.51
CA GLU A 155 2.03 -17.28 10.57
C GLU A 155 1.51 -17.70 9.18
N TYR A 156 1.77 -16.89 8.12
CA TYR A 156 1.37 -17.21 6.75
C TYR A 156 2.30 -18.21 6.08
N GLN A 157 3.50 -18.45 6.58
CA GLN A 157 4.44 -19.44 6.04
C GLN A 157 3.81 -20.84 6.02
N ARG A 158 2.97 -21.17 7.03
CA ARG A 158 2.23 -22.44 7.09
C ARG A 158 1.35 -22.70 5.86
N PHE A 159 0.86 -21.65 5.20
CA PHE A 159 0.03 -21.80 3.99
C PHE A 159 0.89 -22.12 2.77
N LEU A 160 2.14 -21.69 2.74
CA LEU A 160 3.09 -22.05 1.71
C LEU A 160 3.52 -23.52 1.84
N GLU A 161 3.77 -23.98 3.07
CA GLU A 161 4.11 -25.37 3.38
C GLU A 161 2.95 -26.34 3.06
N LYS A 162 1.72 -25.88 3.21
CA LYS A 162 0.49 -26.64 2.91
C LYS A 162 -0.10 -26.33 1.53
N LYS A 163 0.69 -25.74 0.64
CA LYS A 163 0.27 -25.44 -0.71
C LYS A 163 0.19 -26.73 -1.51
N ASP A 164 -1.01 -27.24 -1.68
CA ASP A 164 -1.36 -28.44 -2.46
C ASP A 164 -1.72 -28.12 -3.92
N VAL A 165 -1.58 -26.85 -4.32
CA VAL A 165 -2.02 -26.33 -5.61
C VAL A 165 -0.80 -25.95 -6.46
N ASP A 166 -0.69 -26.55 -7.63
CA ASP A 166 0.25 -26.13 -8.66
C ASP A 166 -0.24 -24.86 -9.36
N THR A 167 0.29 -23.71 -8.95
CA THR A 167 -0.07 -22.40 -9.50
C THR A 167 0.38 -22.17 -10.94
N SER A 168 1.13 -23.08 -11.55
CA SER A 168 1.48 -23.06 -12.98
C SER A 168 0.49 -23.87 -13.86
N SER A 169 -0.32 -24.69 -13.24
CA SER A 169 -1.29 -25.54 -13.96
C SER A 169 -2.39 -24.71 -14.64
N SER A 170 -2.62 -24.94 -15.93
CA SER A 170 -3.68 -24.27 -16.70
C SER A 170 -5.06 -24.48 -16.08
N ARG A 171 -5.33 -25.64 -15.49
CA ARG A 171 -6.61 -25.93 -14.80
C ARG A 171 -6.78 -25.02 -13.58
N VAL A 172 -5.73 -24.81 -12.80
CA VAL A 172 -5.73 -23.98 -11.61
C VAL A 172 -5.91 -22.50 -12.00
N ILE A 173 -5.21 -22.06 -13.04
CA ILE A 173 -5.34 -20.71 -13.59
C ILE A 173 -6.77 -20.44 -14.07
N GLN A 174 -7.38 -21.39 -14.77
CA GLN A 174 -8.77 -21.28 -15.25
C GLN A 174 -9.77 -21.21 -14.08
N ALA A 175 -9.60 -22.04 -13.06
CA ALA A 175 -10.43 -21.99 -11.85
C ALA A 175 -10.30 -20.63 -11.15
N GLY A 176 -9.07 -20.12 -11.01
CA GLY A 176 -8.79 -18.79 -10.46
C GLY A 176 -9.41 -17.66 -11.28
N ARG A 177 -9.41 -17.79 -12.62
CA ARG A 177 -10.06 -16.84 -13.51
C ARG A 177 -11.58 -16.79 -13.28
N GLY A 178 -12.23 -17.93 -13.11
CA GLY A 178 -13.65 -17.99 -12.79
C GLY A 178 -13.99 -17.23 -11.52
N LEU A 179 -13.27 -17.51 -10.45
CA LEU A 179 -13.42 -16.79 -9.17
C LEU A 179 -13.13 -15.28 -9.31
N TYR A 180 -12.10 -14.93 -10.06
CA TYR A 180 -11.75 -13.53 -10.29
C TYR A 180 -12.87 -12.75 -10.98
N ILE A 181 -13.47 -13.33 -12.01
CA ILE A 181 -14.59 -12.71 -12.74
C ILE A 181 -15.78 -12.52 -11.81
N GLN A 182 -16.09 -13.53 -11.01
CA GLN A 182 -17.23 -13.52 -10.10
C GLN A 182 -17.06 -12.49 -8.98
N ASP A 183 -15.92 -12.46 -8.32
CA ASP A 183 -15.75 -11.81 -7.01
C ASP A 183 -14.87 -10.57 -7.05
N CYS A 184 -13.98 -10.43 -8.04
CA CYS A 184 -12.94 -9.41 -8.07
C CYS A 184 -13.10 -8.38 -9.21
N ALA A 185 -13.63 -8.83 -10.37
CA ALA A 185 -13.67 -8.04 -11.59
C ALA A 185 -14.54 -6.77 -11.47
N SER A 186 -15.57 -6.79 -10.62
CA SER A 186 -16.41 -5.61 -10.38
C SER A 186 -15.61 -4.38 -9.92
N CYS A 187 -14.54 -4.59 -9.14
CA CYS A 187 -13.64 -3.54 -8.69
C CYS A 187 -12.37 -3.47 -9.54
N HIS A 188 -11.73 -4.62 -9.80
CA HIS A 188 -10.42 -4.65 -10.44
C HIS A 188 -10.46 -4.64 -11.98
N GLY A 189 -11.65 -4.76 -12.58
CA GLY A 189 -11.82 -4.87 -14.03
C GLY A 189 -11.51 -6.28 -14.53
N ILE A 190 -12.13 -6.69 -15.64
CA ILE A 190 -12.00 -8.03 -16.22
C ILE A 190 -10.55 -8.36 -16.58
N THR A 191 -9.81 -7.35 -17.04
CA THR A 191 -8.40 -7.46 -17.43
C THR A 191 -7.42 -7.09 -16.29
N GLY A 192 -7.92 -6.83 -15.10
CA GLY A 192 -7.08 -6.48 -13.94
C GLY A 192 -6.52 -5.06 -13.94
N ARG A 193 -7.07 -4.16 -14.75
CA ARG A 193 -6.59 -2.76 -14.87
C ARG A 193 -7.06 -1.82 -13.75
N GLY A 194 -7.84 -2.30 -12.78
CA GLY A 194 -8.39 -1.49 -11.70
C GLY A 194 -9.56 -0.59 -12.11
N ASN A 195 -10.17 -0.87 -13.25
CA ASN A 195 -11.21 -0.08 -13.90
C ASN A 195 -12.59 -0.77 -13.91
N GLY A 196 -12.85 -1.66 -12.96
CA GLY A 196 -14.16 -2.29 -12.82
C GLY A 196 -15.27 -1.28 -12.53
N SER A 197 -16.52 -1.65 -12.81
CA SER A 197 -17.69 -0.77 -12.67
C SER A 197 -17.84 -0.17 -11.26
N ALA A 198 -17.54 -0.95 -10.22
CA ALA A 198 -17.56 -0.48 -8.84
C ALA A 198 -16.39 0.44 -8.49
N SER A 199 -15.31 0.47 -9.30
CA SER A 199 -14.13 1.29 -9.02
C SER A 199 -14.44 2.80 -8.99
N VAL A 200 -15.48 3.23 -9.69
CA VAL A 200 -15.86 4.67 -9.80
C VAL A 200 -16.30 5.23 -8.46
N THR A 201 -16.91 4.41 -7.61
CA THR A 201 -17.41 4.81 -6.28
C THR A 201 -16.38 4.70 -5.18
N LEU A 202 -15.23 4.05 -5.44
CA LEU A 202 -14.19 3.84 -4.45
C LEU A 202 -13.25 5.04 -4.35
N LEU A 203 -13.04 5.53 -3.13
CA LEU A 203 -12.07 6.59 -2.83
C LEU A 203 -10.65 6.17 -3.21
N ASN A 204 -10.29 4.94 -2.87
CA ASN A 204 -9.04 4.34 -3.26
C ASN A 204 -9.27 3.45 -4.48
N LYS A 205 -8.67 3.82 -5.60
CA LYS A 205 -8.81 3.03 -6.82
C LYS A 205 -8.20 1.64 -6.65
N PRO A 206 -8.87 0.60 -7.14
CA PRO A 206 -8.35 -0.76 -7.13
C PRO A 206 -7.01 -0.86 -7.83
N ALA A 207 -6.20 -1.82 -7.41
CA ALA A 207 -4.90 -2.06 -8.01
C ALA A 207 -5.04 -2.43 -9.49
N ASN A 208 -4.18 -1.82 -10.33
CA ASN A 208 -3.99 -2.25 -11.71
C ASN A 208 -2.89 -3.31 -11.74
N PHE A 209 -3.26 -4.57 -11.86
CA PHE A 209 -2.36 -5.73 -11.83
C PHE A 209 -1.49 -5.87 -13.08
N THR A 210 -1.82 -5.16 -14.17
CA THR A 210 -1.03 -5.20 -15.41
C THR A 210 0.28 -4.42 -15.31
N LEU A 211 0.46 -3.65 -14.23
CA LEU A 211 1.69 -2.88 -14.02
C LEU A 211 2.84 -3.78 -13.59
N GLY A 212 4.02 -3.59 -14.18
CA GLY A 212 5.20 -4.42 -13.94
C GLY A 212 5.64 -4.54 -12.47
N LYS A 213 5.27 -3.57 -11.62
CA LYS A 213 5.56 -3.62 -10.17
C LYS A 213 4.98 -4.85 -9.46
N TYR A 214 3.91 -5.43 -9.99
CA TYR A 214 3.25 -6.59 -9.39
C TYR A 214 3.91 -7.93 -9.76
N LYS A 215 4.76 -7.97 -10.79
CA LYS A 215 5.49 -9.19 -11.20
C LYS A 215 6.47 -9.69 -10.12
N ASN A 216 6.92 -8.80 -9.25
CA ASN A 216 7.91 -9.11 -8.21
C ASN A 216 7.28 -9.53 -6.87
N PHE A 217 5.96 -9.57 -6.77
CA PHE A 217 5.31 -10.01 -5.54
C PHE A 217 5.31 -11.54 -5.43
N THR A 218 5.63 -12.05 -4.22
CA THR A 218 5.60 -13.48 -3.95
C THR A 218 4.18 -14.03 -3.96
N ASP A 219 4.03 -15.33 -4.21
CA ASP A 219 2.75 -16.03 -4.14
C ASP A 219 2.11 -15.83 -2.77
N LEU A 220 2.91 -15.90 -1.71
CA LEU A 220 2.45 -15.72 -0.35
C LEU A 220 1.95 -14.28 -0.09
N TYR A 221 2.55 -13.27 -0.74
CA TYR A 221 2.04 -11.90 -0.67
C TYR A 221 0.63 -11.78 -1.28
N TRP A 222 0.40 -12.36 -2.45
CA TRP A 222 -0.91 -12.37 -3.09
C TRP A 222 -1.93 -13.10 -2.23
N PHE A 223 -1.56 -14.29 -1.73
CA PHE A 223 -2.41 -15.09 -0.85
C PHE A 223 -2.81 -14.30 0.41
N PHE A 224 -1.83 -13.64 1.05
CA PHE A 224 -2.07 -12.78 2.20
C PHE A 224 -3.04 -11.63 1.89
N ARG A 225 -2.85 -10.94 0.75
CA ARG A 225 -3.73 -9.83 0.35
C ARG A 225 -5.16 -10.26 0.07
N ILE A 226 -5.34 -11.39 -0.54
CA ILE A 226 -6.66 -11.97 -0.75
C ILE A 226 -7.29 -12.33 0.60
N THR A 227 -6.53 -12.98 1.47
CA THR A 227 -7.02 -13.43 2.78
C THR A 227 -7.45 -12.28 3.67
N GLU A 228 -6.59 -11.26 3.84
CA GLU A 228 -6.80 -10.17 4.80
C GLU A 228 -7.47 -8.94 4.18
N GLY A 229 -7.59 -8.89 2.85
CA GLY A 229 -8.02 -7.68 2.17
C GLY A 229 -7.03 -6.54 2.31
N VAL A 230 -7.50 -5.31 2.09
CA VAL A 230 -6.71 -4.08 2.29
C VAL A 230 -7.52 -3.11 3.15
N PRO A 231 -7.30 -3.11 4.46
CA PRO A 231 -8.00 -2.24 5.38
C PRO A 231 -7.90 -0.76 4.96
N GLY A 232 -9.03 -0.07 4.95
CA GLY A 232 -9.10 1.34 4.56
C GLY A 232 -9.03 1.61 3.05
N ALA A 233 -8.85 0.59 2.21
CA ALA A 233 -8.85 0.75 0.75
C ALA A 233 -10.11 0.18 0.08
N GLY A 234 -11.05 -0.37 0.85
CA GLY A 234 -12.30 -0.92 0.32
C GLY A 234 -12.20 -2.34 -0.25
N MET A 235 -11.03 -2.97 -0.21
CA MET A 235 -10.88 -4.38 -0.56
C MET A 235 -11.23 -5.25 0.65
N PRO A 236 -12.29 -6.08 0.59
CA PRO A 236 -12.68 -6.94 1.70
C PRO A 236 -11.68 -8.08 1.91
N ALA A 237 -11.70 -8.65 3.12
CA ALA A 237 -11.03 -9.90 3.44
C ALA A 237 -11.82 -11.08 2.86
N TRP A 238 -11.14 -12.00 2.21
CA TRP A 238 -11.75 -13.19 1.60
C TRP A 238 -11.41 -14.49 2.36
N GLY A 239 -10.72 -14.34 3.52
CA GLY A 239 -10.25 -15.48 4.30
C GLY A 239 -11.36 -16.39 4.80
N ASP A 240 -12.51 -15.82 5.16
CA ASP A 240 -13.67 -16.55 5.67
C ASP A 240 -14.66 -16.97 4.57
N THR A 241 -14.56 -16.37 3.39
CA THR A 241 -15.49 -16.61 2.27
C THR A 241 -14.95 -17.63 1.28
N LEU A 242 -13.65 -17.57 1.00
CA LEU A 242 -12.98 -18.46 0.05
C LEU A 242 -12.09 -19.47 0.78
N SER A 243 -12.16 -20.72 0.36
CA SER A 243 -11.28 -21.78 0.84
C SER A 243 -9.81 -21.48 0.52
N THR A 244 -8.90 -22.17 1.21
CA THR A 244 -7.46 -22.07 0.94
C THR A 244 -7.11 -22.37 -0.50
N THR A 245 -7.72 -23.43 -1.08
CA THR A 245 -7.52 -23.84 -2.49
C THR A 245 -8.00 -22.76 -3.46
N GLU A 246 -9.18 -22.19 -3.24
CA GLU A 246 -9.72 -21.11 -4.08
C GLU A 246 -8.83 -19.86 -4.05
N ARG A 247 -8.31 -19.48 -2.90
CA ARG A 247 -7.37 -18.36 -2.80
C ARG A 247 -6.06 -18.64 -3.54
N TRP A 248 -5.55 -19.86 -3.51
CA TRP A 248 -4.38 -20.25 -4.32
C TRP A 248 -4.68 -20.26 -5.82
N ASN A 249 -5.88 -20.67 -6.23
CA ASN A 249 -6.32 -20.56 -7.62
C ASN A 249 -6.35 -19.10 -8.09
N LEU A 250 -6.85 -18.19 -7.25
CA LEU A 250 -6.80 -16.73 -7.51
C LEU A 250 -5.37 -16.22 -7.64
N VAL A 251 -4.45 -16.65 -6.77
CA VAL A 251 -3.03 -16.30 -6.86
C VAL A 251 -2.45 -16.71 -8.21
N ALA A 252 -2.74 -17.95 -8.65
CA ALA A 252 -2.28 -18.45 -9.94
C ALA A 252 -2.77 -17.57 -11.10
N TYR A 253 -4.03 -17.19 -11.11
CA TYR A 253 -4.59 -16.32 -12.14
C TYR A 253 -4.02 -14.89 -12.07
N LEU A 254 -3.94 -14.26 -10.90
CA LEU A 254 -3.43 -12.89 -10.74
C LEU A 254 -2.00 -12.73 -11.26
N LYS A 255 -1.17 -13.76 -11.14
CA LYS A 255 0.19 -13.76 -11.67
C LYS A 255 0.25 -13.75 -13.20
N THR A 256 -0.82 -14.17 -13.86
CA THR A 256 -0.91 -14.12 -15.30
C THR A 256 -1.31 -12.73 -15.82
N LEU A 257 -1.92 -11.91 -14.99
CA LEU A 257 -2.31 -10.55 -15.35
C LEU A 257 -1.07 -9.67 -15.58
N GLY A 258 -1.04 -8.97 -16.71
CA GLY A 258 0.13 -8.16 -17.12
C GLY A 258 1.19 -8.94 -17.90
N ASP A 259 0.94 -10.20 -18.25
CA ASP A 259 1.68 -10.87 -19.29
C ASP A 259 1.23 -10.32 -20.65
N PRO A 260 2.13 -9.73 -21.45
CA PRO A 260 1.78 -9.20 -22.77
C PRO A 260 1.32 -10.29 -23.77
N ASN A 261 1.59 -11.55 -23.47
CA ASN A 261 1.17 -12.69 -24.26
C ASN A 261 -0.22 -13.25 -23.84
N LEU A 262 -0.78 -12.74 -22.76
CA LEU A 262 -2.14 -13.10 -22.35
C LEU A 262 -3.13 -12.33 -23.22
N ILE A 263 -3.68 -13.06 -24.17
CA ILE A 263 -4.77 -12.62 -25.03
C ILE A 263 -5.97 -12.21 -24.16
N GLU A 264 -6.62 -11.13 -24.51
CA GLU A 264 -7.92 -10.73 -23.94
C GLU A 264 -8.86 -11.93 -23.87
N PRO A 265 -9.70 -12.01 -22.83
CA PRO A 265 -10.66 -13.09 -22.74
C PRO A 265 -11.47 -13.14 -24.05
N PRO A 266 -11.73 -14.33 -24.61
CA PRO A 266 -12.54 -14.47 -25.82
C PRO A 266 -13.84 -13.66 -25.70
N VAL A 267 -14.26 -13.03 -26.77
CA VAL A 267 -15.48 -12.21 -26.85
C VAL A 267 -16.68 -12.94 -26.25
N GLU A 268 -16.77 -14.26 -26.47
CA GLU A 268 -17.79 -15.14 -25.91
C GLU A 268 -17.89 -15.13 -24.38
N VAL A 269 -16.74 -14.94 -23.70
CA VAL A 269 -16.74 -14.82 -22.22
C VAL A 269 -17.20 -13.44 -21.79
N ILE A 270 -16.91 -12.40 -22.54
CA ILE A 270 -17.39 -11.05 -22.28
C ILE A 270 -18.90 -10.97 -22.51
N GLU A 271 -19.41 -11.64 -23.51
CA GLU A 271 -20.85 -11.70 -23.83
C GLU A 271 -21.66 -12.50 -22.80
N SER A 272 -21.05 -13.47 -22.11
CA SER A 272 -21.68 -14.23 -21.03
C SER A 272 -21.81 -13.47 -19.71
N LEU A 273 -21.17 -12.30 -19.57
CA LEU A 273 -21.22 -11.49 -18.36
C LEU A 273 -22.54 -10.70 -18.24
N PRO A 274 -23.01 -10.39 -17.03
CA PRO A 274 -24.10 -9.45 -16.82
C PRO A 274 -23.88 -8.13 -17.56
N ALA A 275 -24.93 -7.54 -18.10
CA ALA A 275 -24.86 -6.34 -18.95
C ALA A 275 -24.10 -5.18 -18.29
N GLU A 276 -24.27 -5.02 -16.98
CA GLU A 276 -23.57 -4.02 -16.16
C GLU A 276 -22.05 -4.22 -16.10
N MET A 277 -21.54 -5.40 -16.35
CA MET A 277 -20.11 -5.70 -16.40
C MET A 277 -19.50 -5.55 -17.80
N ARG A 278 -20.33 -5.52 -18.87
CA ARG A 278 -19.88 -5.42 -20.26
C ARG A 278 -19.49 -4.01 -20.67
N HIS A 279 -20.10 -3.00 -20.07
CA HIS A 279 -19.96 -1.59 -20.48
C HIS A 279 -18.61 -0.93 -20.14
N THR A 280 -17.75 -1.60 -19.39
CA THR A 280 -16.45 -1.01 -18.99
C THR A 280 -15.38 -1.03 -20.08
N HIS A 281 -15.62 -1.70 -21.21
CA HIS A 281 -14.61 -1.83 -22.28
C HIS A 281 -14.57 -0.66 -23.28
N GLN A 282 -15.61 0.14 -23.39
CA GLN A 282 -15.72 1.12 -24.48
C GLN A 282 -15.59 2.59 -24.08
N GLN A 283 -15.55 2.95 -22.83
CA GLN A 283 -15.74 4.37 -22.45
C GLN A 283 -14.62 5.03 -21.64
N TRP A 284 -13.50 4.35 -21.31
CA TRP A 284 -12.47 5.05 -20.54
C TRP A 284 -11.04 4.51 -20.79
N ASP A 285 -10.47 4.93 -21.91
CA ASP A 285 -9.02 5.03 -22.06
C ASP A 285 -8.60 6.48 -21.73
N PRO A 286 -8.13 6.77 -20.52
CA PRO A 286 -7.41 8.01 -20.33
C PRO A 286 -6.11 7.92 -21.14
N PRO A 287 -5.71 9.00 -21.82
CA PRO A 287 -4.45 9.02 -22.54
C PRO A 287 -3.34 8.62 -21.57
N VAL A 288 -2.57 7.62 -21.95
CA VAL A 288 -1.31 7.27 -21.29
C VAL A 288 -0.44 8.51 -21.41
N PRO A 289 0.03 9.15 -20.33
CA PRO A 289 1.02 10.19 -20.45
C PRO A 289 2.25 9.53 -21.06
N ASP A 290 2.69 10.03 -22.20
CA ASP A 290 3.97 9.67 -22.80
C ASP A 290 5.07 9.85 -21.75
N GLN A 291 5.88 8.82 -21.60
CA GLN A 291 7.18 8.52 -20.98
C GLN A 291 7.78 9.55 -20.01
#